data_7dc8bcf32f1c3024a101a05c9d2ee20a
#
_entry.id   7dc8bcf32f1c3024a101a05c9d2ee20a
#
_cell.length_a   1.000
_cell.length_b   1.000
_cell.length_c   1.000
_cell.angle_alpha   90.00
_cell.angle_beta   90.00
_cell.angle_gamma   90.00
#
_symmetry.space_group_name_H-M   'P 1'
#
loop_
_entity.id
_entity.type
_entity.pdbx_description
1 polymer ?
#
loop_
_entity_poly.entity_id
_entity_poly.type
_entity_poly.pdbx_seq_one_letter_code
_entity_poly.pdbx_strand_id
1 'polypeptide(L)'
;ANLHPQIFLKGYVAYGFKDERMKYLGQVEYSFDKKEYLAREYPKHTLALSYQYDNMVPSDKFIRADKDNMFTALKVTTVDQYNYERKLSLNYEHERETGLTTTAMIRHANYEPCGELFYRTMEGEGRLQEALASGTVSGESFVKSPFNVHDITMVEATIGLRYAPGETFVNTKQRRLPINLD
;
A
#
# COMPACT_ATOMS: atom_id res chain seq x y z
N ALA A 1 -10.00 -9.64 -14.34
CA ALA A 1 -10.90 -9.83 -15.48
C ALA A 1 -10.68 -8.75 -16.53
N ASN A 2 -10.69 -9.11 -17.80
CA ASN A 2 -10.59 -8.19 -18.91
C ASN A 2 -12.00 -7.94 -19.45
N LEU A 3 -12.54 -6.76 -19.22
CA LEU A 3 -13.85 -6.36 -19.76
C LEU A 3 -13.72 -5.81 -21.18
N HIS A 4 -12.59 -5.23 -21.49
CA HIS A 4 -12.28 -4.56 -22.74
C HIS A 4 -10.76 -4.56 -22.94
N PRO A 5 -10.19 -4.51 -24.17
CA PRO A 5 -8.75 -4.41 -24.39
C PRO A 5 -8.03 -3.25 -23.69
N GLN A 6 -8.78 -2.31 -23.15
CA GLN A 6 -8.26 -1.13 -22.44
C GLN A 6 -8.70 -1.06 -20.96
N ILE A 7 -9.62 -1.92 -20.51
CA ILE A 7 -10.18 -1.87 -19.16
C ILE A 7 -9.97 -3.20 -18.45
N PHE A 8 -9.22 -3.15 -17.35
CA PHE A 8 -8.86 -4.30 -16.57
C PHE A 8 -9.36 -4.15 -15.14
N LEU A 9 -9.98 -5.20 -14.62
CA LEU A 9 -10.44 -5.26 -13.24
C LEU A 9 -9.61 -6.26 -12.45
N LYS A 10 -9.23 -5.87 -11.24
CA LYS A 10 -8.59 -6.72 -10.26
C LYS A 10 -9.26 -6.51 -8.91
N GLY A 11 -9.43 -7.58 -8.17
CA GLY A 11 -10.00 -7.48 -6.82
C GLY A 11 -9.95 -8.78 -6.07
N TYR A 12 -10.13 -8.67 -4.77
CA TYR A 12 -10.39 -9.80 -3.88
C TYR A 12 -11.34 -9.36 -2.76
N VAL A 13 -11.95 -10.35 -2.14
CA VAL A 13 -12.70 -10.21 -0.89
C VAL A 13 -12.26 -11.37 0.01
N ALA A 14 -11.98 -11.07 1.27
CA ALA A 14 -11.61 -12.04 2.29
C ALA A 14 -12.33 -11.74 3.60
N TYR A 15 -12.64 -12.76 4.37
CA TYR A 15 -13.21 -12.63 5.69
C TYR A 15 -12.22 -13.14 6.74
N GLY A 16 -11.90 -12.30 7.71
CA GLY A 16 -11.05 -12.66 8.84
C GLY A 16 -11.89 -13.26 9.96
N PHE A 17 -11.75 -14.58 10.20
CA PHE A 17 -12.51 -15.26 11.25
C PHE A 17 -12.11 -14.85 12.67
N LYS A 18 -10.89 -14.35 12.86
CA LYS A 18 -10.39 -13.93 14.18
C LYS A 18 -10.79 -12.50 14.52
N ASP A 19 -10.81 -11.62 13.53
CA ASP A 19 -11.13 -10.21 13.67
C ASP A 19 -12.55 -9.85 13.21
N GLU A 20 -13.30 -10.85 12.68
CA GLU A 20 -14.69 -10.73 12.22
C GLU A 20 -14.91 -9.58 11.24
N ARG A 21 -13.87 -9.22 10.45
CA ARG A 21 -13.91 -8.13 9.50
C ARG A 21 -13.75 -8.60 8.07
N MET A 22 -14.49 -7.95 7.17
CA MET A 22 -14.35 -8.12 5.73
C MET A 22 -13.17 -7.29 5.23
N LYS A 23 -12.30 -7.92 4.44
CA LYS A 23 -11.15 -7.31 3.78
C LYS A 23 -11.38 -7.37 2.28
N TYR A 24 -11.06 -6.30 1.58
CA TYR A 24 -11.31 -6.24 0.15
C TYR A 24 -10.35 -5.30 -0.56
N LEU A 25 -10.16 -5.59 -1.84
CA LEU A 25 -9.48 -4.71 -2.80
C LEU A 25 -10.30 -4.70 -4.09
N GLY A 26 -10.54 -3.52 -4.59
CA GLY A 26 -11.05 -3.30 -5.93
C GLY A 26 -10.13 -2.36 -6.68
N GLN A 27 -9.72 -2.73 -7.89
CA GLN A 27 -8.88 -1.91 -8.76
C GLN A 27 -9.45 -1.94 -10.17
N VAL A 28 -9.59 -0.75 -10.74
CA VAL A 28 -9.89 -0.54 -12.15
C VAL A 28 -8.66 0.10 -12.79
N GLU A 29 -8.16 -0.50 -13.84
CA GLU A 29 -7.03 -0.01 -14.60
C GLU A 29 -7.46 0.25 -16.04
N TYR A 30 -7.26 1.47 -16.50
CA TYR A 30 -7.48 1.89 -17.87
C TYR A 30 -6.16 2.02 -18.59
N SER A 31 -6.00 1.33 -19.71
CA SER A 31 -4.86 1.49 -20.60
C SER A 31 -5.24 2.40 -21.77
N PHE A 32 -4.47 3.45 -22.00
CA PHE A 32 -4.65 4.34 -23.15
C PHE A 32 -4.34 3.62 -24.47
N ASP A 33 -3.49 2.60 -24.41
CA ASP A 33 -3.17 1.73 -25.55
C ASP A 33 -3.95 0.42 -25.45
N LYS A 34 -4.36 -0.12 -26.59
CA LYS A 34 -5.00 -1.43 -26.65
C LYS A 34 -4.00 -2.52 -26.28
N LYS A 35 -4.34 -3.34 -25.31
CA LYS A 35 -3.53 -4.47 -24.85
C LYS A 35 -4.18 -5.79 -25.30
N GLU A 36 -3.35 -6.76 -25.63
CA GLU A 36 -3.82 -8.05 -26.11
C GLU A 36 -4.26 -8.97 -24.96
N TYR A 37 -3.48 -9.00 -23.88
CA TYR A 37 -3.70 -9.95 -22.77
C TYR A 37 -3.79 -9.31 -21.39
N LEU A 38 -2.89 -8.37 -21.05
CA LEU A 38 -2.74 -7.83 -19.71
C LEU A 38 -2.51 -6.33 -19.72
N ALA A 39 -3.02 -5.63 -18.71
CA ALA A 39 -2.75 -4.21 -18.48
C ALA A 39 -1.24 -3.89 -18.36
N ARG A 40 -0.44 -4.87 -17.96
CA ARG A 40 1.01 -4.72 -17.73
C ARG A 40 1.85 -4.90 -18.98
N GLU A 41 1.24 -5.10 -20.14
CA GLU A 41 1.99 -5.17 -21.39
C GLU A 41 2.68 -3.83 -21.69
N TYR A 42 3.93 -3.93 -22.15
CA TYR A 42 4.75 -2.78 -22.49
C TYR A 42 4.57 -2.35 -23.96
N PRO A 43 4.74 -1.04 -24.28
CA PRO A 43 4.97 0.08 -23.35
C PRO A 43 3.75 0.35 -22.47
N LYS A 44 3.99 0.82 -21.24
CA LYS A 44 2.90 1.12 -20.33
C LYS A 44 2.38 2.54 -20.54
N HIS A 45 1.08 2.69 -20.65
CA HIS A 45 0.39 3.97 -20.61
C HIS A 45 -0.96 3.74 -19.93
N THR A 46 -0.96 3.80 -18.60
CA THR A 46 -2.06 3.32 -17.78
C THR A 46 -2.43 4.31 -16.68
N LEU A 47 -3.72 4.32 -16.35
CA LEU A 47 -4.28 4.99 -15.19
C LEU A 47 -5.04 3.96 -14.36
N ALA A 48 -4.66 3.80 -13.09
CA ALA A 48 -5.26 2.82 -12.20
C ALA A 48 -5.85 3.50 -10.97
N LEU A 49 -7.13 3.23 -10.70
CA LEU A 49 -7.81 3.61 -9.47
C LEU A 49 -7.99 2.35 -8.62
N SER A 50 -7.56 2.39 -7.37
CA SER A 50 -7.74 1.28 -6.44
C SER A 50 -8.30 1.74 -5.10
N TYR A 51 -9.19 0.91 -4.54
CA TYR A 51 -9.70 1.05 -3.19
C TYR A 51 -9.49 -0.24 -2.44
N GLN A 52 -8.86 -0.14 -1.27
CA GLN A 52 -8.48 -1.29 -0.45
C GLN A 52 -8.86 -1.05 1.01
N TYR A 53 -9.34 -2.10 1.65
CA TYR A 53 -9.45 -2.19 3.10
C TYR A 53 -8.84 -3.52 3.55
N ASP A 54 -7.76 -3.45 4.30
CA ASP A 54 -7.02 -4.63 4.73
C ASP A 54 -6.26 -4.34 6.04
N ASN A 55 -5.81 -5.41 6.70
CA ASN A 55 -4.88 -5.26 7.81
C ASN A 55 -3.45 -5.17 7.30
N MET A 56 -2.66 -4.35 7.97
CA MET A 56 -1.26 -4.16 7.66
C MET A 56 -0.42 -4.11 8.94
N VAL A 57 0.68 -4.85 8.94
CA VAL A 57 1.70 -4.71 9.97
C VAL A 57 2.61 -3.55 9.58
N PRO A 58 2.86 -2.57 10.49
CA PRO A 58 3.70 -1.42 10.16
C PRO A 58 5.09 -1.78 9.63
N SER A 59 5.67 -2.88 10.11
CA SER A 59 6.96 -3.41 9.65
C SER A 59 6.95 -3.91 8.20
N ASP A 60 5.80 -4.34 7.67
CA ASP A 60 5.72 -4.85 6.29
C ASP A 60 5.99 -3.76 5.23
N LYS A 61 5.92 -2.48 5.59
CA LYS A 61 6.33 -1.37 4.71
C LYS A 61 7.84 -1.34 4.45
N PHE A 62 8.62 -1.83 5.39
CA PHE A 62 10.09 -1.79 5.33
C PHE A 62 10.69 -3.09 4.82
N ILE A 63 9.94 -4.18 4.93
CA ILE A 63 10.37 -5.50 4.44
C ILE A 63 9.79 -5.66 3.04
N ARG A 64 10.63 -5.50 2.01
CA ARG A 64 10.34 -6.03 0.68
C ARG A 64 10.38 -7.55 0.82
N ALA A 65 9.23 -8.15 1.12
CA ALA A 65 9.08 -9.58 1.05
C ALA A 65 9.18 -9.97 -0.43
N ASP A 66 10.30 -10.56 -0.81
CA ASP A 66 10.38 -11.30 -2.07
C ASP A 66 9.29 -12.37 -2.03
N LYS A 67 8.44 -12.39 -3.04
CA LYS A 67 7.29 -13.31 -3.14
C LYS A 67 7.68 -14.79 -3.09
N ASP A 68 8.96 -15.06 -3.24
CA ASP A 68 9.52 -16.41 -3.30
C ASP A 68 10.05 -16.90 -1.94
N ASN A 69 9.93 -16.12 -0.88
CA ASN A 69 10.42 -16.52 0.43
C ASN A 69 9.32 -17.26 1.21
N MET A 70 9.33 -18.59 1.12
CA MET A 70 8.40 -19.49 1.79
C MET A 70 8.40 -19.32 3.33
N PHE A 71 9.51 -18.85 3.91
CA PHE A 71 9.61 -18.61 5.34
C PHE A 71 8.84 -17.37 5.81
N THR A 72 8.59 -16.39 4.94
CA THR A 72 7.74 -15.24 5.29
C THR A 72 6.26 -15.57 5.33
N ALA A 73 5.85 -16.67 4.70
CA ALA A 73 4.47 -17.18 4.76
C ALA A 73 4.17 -17.93 6.07
N LEU A 74 5.21 -18.45 6.74
CA LEU A 74 5.11 -19.13 8.04
C LEU A 74 5.29 -18.10 9.16
N LYS A 75 4.27 -17.27 9.40
CA LYS A 75 4.22 -16.39 10.59
C LYS A 75 3.97 -17.26 11.83
N VAL A 76 5.04 -17.62 12.51
CA VAL A 76 5.00 -18.44 13.75
C VAL A 76 4.64 -17.58 14.98
N THR A 77 4.77 -16.26 14.88
CA THR A 77 4.45 -15.32 15.96
C THR A 77 3.09 -14.68 15.79
N THR A 78 2.34 -14.55 16.87
CA THR A 78 1.14 -13.71 16.92
C THR A 78 1.56 -12.26 16.73
N VAL A 79 0.98 -11.60 15.73
CA VAL A 79 1.20 -10.17 15.53
C VAL A 79 0.13 -9.44 16.33
N ASP A 80 0.54 -8.80 17.42
CA ASP A 80 -0.37 -8.08 18.32
C ASP A 80 -0.45 -6.58 18.00
N GLN A 81 0.38 -6.11 17.07
CA GLN A 81 0.45 -4.71 16.63
C GLN A 81 0.19 -4.62 15.13
N TYR A 82 -0.99 -4.19 14.74
CA TYR A 82 -1.35 -4.01 13.34
C TYR A 82 -2.33 -2.86 13.16
N ASN A 83 -2.42 -2.39 11.91
CA ASN A 83 -3.38 -1.38 11.49
C ASN A 83 -4.42 -1.98 10.56
N TYR A 84 -5.65 -1.50 10.64
CA TYR A 84 -6.53 -1.55 9.48
C TYR A 84 -6.24 -0.33 8.61
N GLU A 85 -5.89 -0.58 7.35
CA GLU A 85 -5.64 0.45 6.35
C GLU A 85 -6.83 0.55 5.39
N ARG A 86 -7.44 1.71 5.34
CA ARG A 86 -8.40 2.07 4.30
C ARG A 86 -7.70 2.99 3.32
N LYS A 87 -7.50 2.53 2.09
CA LYS A 87 -6.66 3.22 1.11
C LYS A 87 -7.38 3.41 -0.21
N LEU A 88 -7.41 4.66 -0.67
CA LEU A 88 -7.77 5.03 -2.03
C LEU A 88 -6.51 5.52 -2.74
N SER A 89 -6.19 4.98 -3.90
CA SER A 89 -5.04 5.44 -4.68
C SER A 89 -5.34 5.55 -6.16
N LEU A 90 -4.81 6.61 -6.76
CA LEU A 90 -4.80 6.86 -8.19
C LEU A 90 -3.35 6.83 -8.65
N ASN A 91 -3.04 5.94 -9.60
CA ASN A 91 -1.71 5.75 -10.14
C ASN A 91 -1.73 5.97 -11.65
N TYR A 92 -0.81 6.78 -12.13
CA TYR A 92 -0.56 7.00 -13.55
C TYR A 92 0.86 6.54 -13.89
N GLU A 93 1.02 5.79 -14.97
CA GLU A 93 2.31 5.34 -15.48
C GLU A 93 2.34 5.51 -17.00
N HIS A 94 3.35 6.22 -17.49
CA HIS A 94 3.58 6.41 -18.93
C HIS A 94 5.02 6.15 -19.28
N GLU A 95 5.26 5.13 -20.06
CA GLU A 95 6.54 4.76 -20.64
C GLU A 95 6.59 5.21 -22.11
N ARG A 96 7.56 6.01 -22.45
CA ARG A 96 7.79 6.51 -23.81
C ARG A 96 8.89 5.73 -24.49
N GLU A 97 8.82 5.65 -25.81
CA GLU A 97 9.85 5.00 -26.64
C GLU A 97 11.24 5.66 -26.51
N THR A 98 11.29 6.90 -26.08
CA THR A 98 12.55 7.63 -25.78
C THR A 98 13.30 7.12 -24.55
N GLY A 99 12.77 6.11 -23.84
CA GLY A 99 13.33 5.61 -22.58
C GLY A 99 12.94 6.46 -21.36
N LEU A 100 12.04 7.43 -21.51
CA LEU A 100 11.50 8.20 -20.39
C LEU A 100 10.24 7.53 -19.85
N THR A 101 10.28 7.14 -18.59
CA THR A 101 9.11 6.67 -17.82
C THR A 101 8.70 7.73 -16.81
N THR A 102 7.43 8.12 -16.85
CA THR A 102 6.83 9.04 -15.89
C THR A 102 5.83 8.28 -15.05
N THR A 103 5.91 8.41 -13.74
CA THR A 103 4.93 7.87 -12.79
C THR A 103 4.38 8.98 -11.93
N ALA A 104 3.08 8.94 -11.64
CA ALA A 104 2.45 9.84 -10.69
C ALA A 104 1.47 9.03 -9.83
N MET A 105 1.46 9.29 -8.54
CA MET A 105 0.55 8.62 -7.59
C MET A 105 -0.02 9.67 -6.63
N ILE A 106 -1.33 9.55 -6.40
CA ILE A 106 -1.99 10.23 -5.29
C ILE A 106 -2.64 9.15 -4.44
N ARG A 107 -2.39 9.18 -3.14
CA ARG A 107 -2.89 8.21 -2.18
C ARG A 107 -3.50 8.93 -0.98
N HIS A 108 -4.71 8.53 -0.62
CA HIS A 108 -5.36 8.87 0.63
C HIS A 108 -5.48 7.59 1.45
N ALA A 109 -4.93 7.57 2.64
CA ALA A 109 -4.95 6.42 3.53
C ALA A 109 -5.39 6.81 4.93
N ASN A 110 -6.26 5.99 5.52
CA ASN A 110 -6.67 6.09 6.91
C ASN A 110 -6.21 4.82 7.63
N TYR A 111 -5.56 4.99 8.77
CA TYR A 111 -4.98 3.93 9.58
C TYR A 111 -5.67 3.88 10.93
N GLU A 112 -6.36 2.78 11.22
CA GLU A 112 -6.99 2.47 12.50
C GLU A 112 -6.07 1.50 13.26
N PRO A 113 -5.46 1.89 14.39
CA PRO A 113 -4.59 1.03 15.17
C PRO A 113 -5.40 -0.09 15.83
N CYS A 114 -4.80 -1.26 15.95
CA CYS A 114 -5.42 -2.42 16.53
C CYS A 114 -4.43 -3.24 17.38
N GLY A 115 -4.97 -3.98 18.35
CA GLY A 115 -4.17 -4.74 19.31
C GLY A 115 -3.49 -3.81 20.31
N GLU A 116 -2.19 -3.95 20.47
CA GLU A 116 -1.38 -3.11 21.37
C GLU A 116 -0.82 -1.84 20.69
N LEU A 117 -1.15 -1.61 19.42
CA LEU A 117 -0.74 -0.42 18.71
C LEU A 117 -1.68 0.74 19.04
N PHE A 118 -1.10 1.91 19.29
CA PHE A 118 -1.85 3.15 19.47
C PHE A 118 -1.12 4.32 18.81
N TYR A 119 -1.89 5.35 18.49
CA TYR A 119 -1.36 6.61 17.98
C TYR A 119 -1.64 7.74 18.97
N ARG A 120 -0.69 8.66 19.09
CA ARG A 120 -0.83 9.84 19.92
C ARG A 120 -0.21 11.04 19.21
N THR A 121 -0.89 12.19 19.30
CA THR A 121 -0.33 13.45 18.83
C THR A 121 0.71 13.97 19.81
N MET A 122 1.59 14.88 19.37
CA MET A 122 2.55 15.54 20.27
C MET A 122 1.85 16.28 21.41
N GLU A 123 0.71 16.91 21.13
CA GLU A 123 -0.11 17.56 22.15
C GLU A 123 -0.71 16.55 23.15
N GLY A 124 -1.21 15.41 22.65
CA GLY A 124 -1.71 14.33 23.48
C GLY A 124 -0.61 13.72 24.37
N GLU A 125 0.62 13.64 23.88
CA GLU A 125 1.77 13.20 24.68
C GLU A 125 2.07 14.20 25.80
N GLY A 126 2.08 15.50 25.51
CA GLY A 126 2.27 16.55 26.52
C GLY A 126 1.20 16.49 27.64
N ARG A 127 -0.05 16.37 27.26
CA ARG A 127 -1.18 16.22 28.22
C ARG A 127 -1.08 14.96 29.06
N LEU A 128 -0.60 13.85 28.49
CA LEU A 128 -0.37 12.62 29.24
C LEU A 128 0.73 12.81 30.28
N GLN A 129 1.84 13.45 29.92
CA GLN A 129 2.96 13.71 30.83
C GLN A 129 2.53 14.62 32.00
N GLU A 130 1.74 15.65 31.74
CA GLU A 130 1.13 16.49 32.77
C GLU A 130 0.17 15.71 33.69
N ALA A 131 -0.67 14.85 33.14
CA ALA A 131 -1.58 14.02 33.91
C ALA A 131 -0.85 12.98 34.77
N LEU A 132 0.25 12.41 34.29
CA LEU A 132 1.12 11.52 35.07
C LEU A 132 1.83 12.27 36.19
N ALA A 133 2.37 13.47 35.92
CA ALA A 133 3.04 14.31 36.92
C ALA A 133 2.08 14.79 38.01
N SER A 134 0.82 15.03 37.68
CA SER A 134 -0.22 15.41 38.65
C SER A 134 -0.85 14.23 39.39
N GLY A 135 -0.48 12.99 39.05
CA GLY A 135 -1.05 11.78 39.64
C GLY A 135 -2.51 11.51 39.26
N THR A 136 -3.02 12.21 38.23
CA THR A 136 -4.41 12.06 37.77
C THR A 136 -4.62 10.76 36.97
N VAL A 137 -3.55 10.21 36.38
CA VAL A 137 -3.56 8.97 35.61
C VAL A 137 -2.45 8.06 36.15
N SER A 138 -2.81 6.81 36.46
CA SER A 138 -1.82 5.78 36.77
C SER A 138 -1.31 5.15 35.47
N GLY A 139 0.01 4.85 35.40
CA GLY A 139 0.71 4.40 34.19
C GLY A 139 0.31 3.03 33.62
N GLU A 140 -0.83 2.47 34.03
CA GLU A 140 -1.16 1.06 33.75
C GLU A 140 -1.68 0.74 32.35
N SER A 141 -2.06 1.69 31.51
CA SER A 141 -2.49 1.35 30.15
C SER A 141 -2.32 2.46 29.14
N PHE A 142 -1.14 2.56 28.56
CA PHE A 142 -0.86 3.48 27.44
C PHE A 142 -1.76 3.22 26.23
N VAL A 143 -2.16 1.98 25.99
CA VAL A 143 -3.01 1.57 24.84
C VAL A 143 -4.43 2.13 24.95
N LYS A 144 -4.98 2.21 26.14
CA LYS A 144 -6.35 2.70 26.40
C LYS A 144 -6.41 4.12 26.94
N SER A 145 -5.34 4.89 26.74
CA SER A 145 -5.28 6.27 27.22
C SER A 145 -6.30 7.16 26.50
N PRO A 146 -7.02 8.05 27.21
CA PRO A 146 -7.94 9.02 26.58
C PRO A 146 -7.22 10.05 25.71
N PHE A 147 -5.88 10.12 25.78
CA PHE A 147 -5.06 10.99 24.98
C PHE A 147 -4.63 10.38 23.63
N ASN A 148 -5.02 9.13 23.37
CA ASN A 148 -4.76 8.47 22.10
C ASN A 148 -5.78 8.93 21.06
N VAL A 149 -5.34 9.00 19.79
CA VAL A 149 -6.23 9.25 18.66
C VAL A 149 -6.73 7.92 18.10
N HIS A 150 -8.00 7.90 17.66
CA HIS A 150 -8.64 6.71 17.14
C HIS A 150 -8.04 6.24 15.84
N ASP A 151 -7.70 7.18 14.95
CA ASP A 151 -7.17 6.91 13.63
C ASP A 151 -6.31 8.07 13.16
N ILE A 152 -5.47 7.80 12.18
CA ILE A 152 -4.70 8.81 11.49
C ILE A 152 -4.97 8.76 9.98
N THR A 153 -5.09 9.94 9.39
CA THR A 153 -5.27 10.08 7.95
C THR A 153 -4.01 10.65 7.33
N MET A 154 -3.59 10.06 6.21
CA MET A 154 -2.43 10.49 5.44
C MET A 154 -2.83 10.71 3.99
N VAL A 155 -2.37 11.82 3.42
CA VAL A 155 -2.44 12.09 1.99
C VAL A 155 -1.02 12.17 1.45
N GLU A 156 -0.76 11.46 0.38
CA GLU A 156 0.55 11.39 -0.25
C GLU A 156 0.41 11.62 -1.75
N ALA A 157 1.29 12.46 -2.29
CA ALA A 157 1.46 12.65 -3.72
C ALA A 157 2.91 12.34 -4.09
N THR A 158 3.11 11.49 -5.08
CA THR A 158 4.43 11.07 -5.56
C THR A 158 4.53 11.26 -7.04
N ILE A 159 5.64 11.84 -7.50
CA ILE A 159 6.00 11.93 -8.93
C ILE A 159 7.37 11.27 -9.09
N GLY A 160 7.46 10.34 -10.02
CA GLY A 160 8.69 9.64 -10.37
C GLY A 160 9.03 9.84 -11.85
N LEU A 161 10.29 10.08 -12.12
CA LEU A 161 10.86 10.15 -13.47
C LEU A 161 12.03 9.18 -13.56
N ARG A 162 12.03 8.33 -14.57
CA ARG A 162 13.14 7.44 -14.90
C ARG A 162 13.52 7.70 -16.35
N TYR A 163 14.80 7.96 -16.61
CA TYR A 163 15.32 8.12 -17.95
C TYR A 163 16.42 7.10 -18.20
N ALA A 164 16.19 6.22 -19.16
CA ALA A 164 17.10 5.14 -19.53
C ALA A 164 17.14 5.00 -21.06
N PRO A 165 17.82 5.94 -21.75
CA PRO A 165 17.94 5.88 -23.21
C PRO A 165 18.79 4.67 -23.62
N GLY A 166 18.35 3.96 -24.66
CA GLY A 166 19.10 2.82 -25.19
C GLY A 166 19.02 1.53 -24.38
N GLU A 167 18.19 1.49 -23.33
CA GLU A 167 17.96 0.27 -22.54
C GLU A 167 17.32 -0.81 -23.43
N THR A 168 17.97 -1.98 -23.50
CA THR A 168 17.49 -3.12 -24.28
C THR A 168 16.75 -4.09 -23.38
N PHE A 169 15.61 -4.58 -23.84
CA PHE A 169 14.77 -5.48 -23.06
C PHE A 169 14.42 -6.75 -23.83
N VAL A 170 14.30 -7.84 -23.11
CA VAL A 170 13.53 -9.01 -23.56
C VAL A 170 12.10 -8.86 -23.09
N ASN A 171 11.19 -8.66 -24.02
CA ASN A 171 9.76 -8.62 -23.75
C ASN A 171 9.18 -10.02 -23.86
N THR A 172 8.66 -10.52 -22.75
CA THR A 172 7.74 -11.67 -22.74
C THR A 172 6.32 -11.16 -22.52
N LYS A 173 5.30 -11.99 -22.82
CA LYS A 173 3.88 -11.61 -22.62
C LYS A 173 3.57 -11.12 -21.18
N GLN A 174 4.38 -11.46 -20.20
CA GLN A 174 4.11 -11.18 -18.78
C GLN A 174 5.20 -10.35 -18.09
N ARG A 175 6.42 -10.31 -18.65
CA ARG A 175 7.56 -9.65 -18.02
C ARG A 175 8.41 -8.95 -19.05
N ARG A 176 8.99 -7.85 -18.64
CA ARG A 176 10.06 -7.16 -19.32
C ARG A 176 11.32 -7.28 -18.49
N LEU A 177 12.36 -7.87 -19.05
CA LEU A 177 13.63 -8.07 -18.37
C LEU A 177 14.67 -7.17 -19.05
N PRO A 178 15.32 -6.25 -18.31
CA PRO A 178 16.43 -5.50 -18.87
C PRO A 178 17.58 -6.46 -19.16
N ILE A 179 18.20 -6.31 -20.32
CA ILE A 179 19.45 -6.99 -20.66
C ILE A 179 20.56 -6.01 -20.37
N ASN A 180 21.31 -6.23 -19.30
CA ASN A 180 22.57 -5.55 -19.10
C ASN A 180 23.60 -6.28 -19.96
N LEU A 181 23.96 -5.69 -21.10
CA LEU A 181 25.14 -6.09 -21.86
C LEU A 181 26.31 -5.33 -21.22
N ASP A 182 27.02 -5.99 -20.31
CA ASP A 182 28.34 -5.53 -19.84
C ASP A 182 29.37 -5.63 -20.95
#